data_f6552f6464ca43535d2b85dfd703cb44
#
_entry.id   f6552f6464ca43535d2b85dfd703cb44
#
_cell.length_a   1.000
_cell.length_b   1.000
_cell.length_c   1.000
_cell.angle_alpha   90.00
_cell.angle_beta   90.00
_cell.angle_gamma   90.00
#
_symmetry.space_group_name_H-M   'P 1'
#
loop_
_entity.id
_entity.type
_entity.pdbx_description
1 polymer ?
#
loop_
_entity_poly.entity_id
_entity_poly.type
_entity_poly.pdbx_seq_one_letter_code
_entity_poly.pdbx_strand_id
1 'polypeptide(L)'
;MPRALDTGEIASVADEYRRATRHALQAGFDGVELHAASGYLPEQFLSSGTNQRTDRYGGSPENRARFIVEVLTAMIDEAGSDRTGIKISPEMGFNSVTDAAPQETYRYLVQRLSMLRLAYLHLARTRSAFDYRALARPLFNGPLLLGGGLDRDSAASLIAQRAAVFGSLYLANPDLLQRFAAGAPLDAPDRETFYSDGPRGYVDYPVLGQTLEVGQVDWRGAARA
;
A
#
# COMPACT_ATOMS: atom_id res chain seq x y z
N MET A 1 19.36 13.92 10.71
CA MET A 1 18.49 14.32 9.61
C MET A 1 18.79 13.41 8.42
N PRO A 2 17.81 12.82 7.72
CA PRO A 2 18.07 11.97 6.59
C PRO A 2 18.76 12.75 5.47
N ARG A 3 19.62 12.06 4.71
CA ARG A 3 20.32 12.60 3.54
C ARG A 3 19.45 12.34 2.29
N ALA A 4 19.41 13.30 1.36
CA ALA A 4 18.85 13.04 0.04
C ALA A 4 19.75 12.09 -0.75
N LEU A 5 19.17 11.20 -1.55
CA LEU A 5 19.93 10.35 -2.47
C LEU A 5 20.62 11.21 -3.54
N ASP A 6 21.85 10.91 -3.88
CA ASP A 6 22.47 11.47 -5.07
C ASP A 6 21.80 10.90 -6.33
N THR A 7 21.78 11.69 -7.41
CA THR A 7 21.14 11.27 -8.68
C THR A 7 21.68 9.93 -9.20
N GLY A 8 22.97 9.68 -9.00
CA GLY A 8 23.62 8.41 -9.38
C GLY A 8 23.20 7.21 -8.54
N GLU A 9 22.75 7.41 -7.30
CA GLU A 9 22.30 6.33 -6.41
C GLU A 9 20.90 5.81 -6.76
N ILE A 10 20.08 6.63 -7.41
CA ILE A 10 18.64 6.32 -7.66
C ILE A 10 18.49 5.06 -8.49
N ALA A 11 19.32 4.85 -9.51
CA ALA A 11 19.28 3.64 -10.33
C ALA A 11 19.58 2.37 -9.52
N SER A 12 20.52 2.46 -8.56
CA SER A 12 20.83 1.33 -7.66
C SER A 12 19.66 1.01 -6.75
N VAL A 13 18.96 2.03 -6.23
CA VAL A 13 17.75 1.83 -5.41
C VAL A 13 16.64 1.17 -6.24
N ALA A 14 16.42 1.59 -7.48
CA ALA A 14 15.44 0.92 -8.36
C ALA A 14 15.80 -0.55 -8.62
N ASP A 15 17.11 -0.88 -8.73
CA ASP A 15 17.57 -2.26 -8.84
C ASP A 15 17.38 -3.08 -7.56
N GLU A 16 17.41 -2.45 -6.39
CA GLU A 16 17.04 -3.11 -5.13
C GLU A 16 15.58 -3.54 -5.11
N TYR A 17 14.64 -2.74 -5.63
CA TYR A 17 13.25 -3.15 -5.81
C TYR A 17 13.11 -4.32 -6.78
N ARG A 18 13.87 -4.35 -7.88
CA ARG A 18 13.92 -5.51 -8.78
C ARG A 18 14.38 -6.76 -8.05
N ARG A 19 15.47 -6.68 -7.28
CA ARG A 19 15.97 -7.83 -6.50
C ARG A 19 14.98 -8.30 -5.45
N ALA A 20 14.33 -7.38 -4.74
CA ALA A 20 13.27 -7.71 -3.78
C ALA A 20 12.10 -8.43 -4.47
N THR A 21 11.69 -7.97 -5.65
CA THR A 21 10.66 -8.62 -6.48
C THR A 21 11.05 -10.06 -6.82
N ARG A 22 12.28 -10.27 -7.29
CA ARG A 22 12.81 -11.62 -7.58
C ARG A 22 12.76 -12.54 -6.37
N HIS A 23 13.20 -12.06 -5.20
CA HIS A 23 13.17 -12.84 -3.98
C HIS A 23 11.75 -13.19 -3.55
N ALA A 24 10.79 -12.26 -3.69
CA ALA A 24 9.38 -12.55 -3.41
C ALA A 24 8.85 -13.68 -4.30
N LEU A 25 9.12 -13.63 -5.61
CA LEU A 25 8.71 -14.69 -6.54
C LEU A 25 9.39 -16.04 -6.23
N GLN A 26 10.68 -16.02 -5.88
CA GLN A 26 11.41 -17.22 -5.47
C GLN A 26 10.85 -17.81 -4.15
N ALA A 27 10.33 -16.97 -3.26
CA ALA A 27 9.66 -17.40 -2.03
C ALA A 27 8.22 -17.92 -2.26
N GLY A 28 7.73 -17.90 -3.51
CA GLY A 28 6.42 -18.45 -3.89
C GLY A 28 5.26 -17.47 -3.84
N PHE A 29 5.53 -16.16 -3.73
CA PHE A 29 4.46 -15.16 -3.88
C PHE A 29 4.00 -15.05 -5.34
N ASP A 30 2.70 -14.86 -5.54
CA ASP A 30 2.09 -14.74 -6.88
C ASP A 30 2.39 -13.39 -7.55
N GLY A 31 2.61 -12.35 -6.77
CA GLY A 31 2.89 -11.00 -7.25
C GLY A 31 3.41 -10.08 -6.15
N VAL A 32 3.65 -8.82 -6.51
CA VAL A 32 4.21 -7.81 -5.62
C VAL A 32 3.46 -6.49 -5.75
N GLU A 33 3.45 -5.69 -4.69
CA GLU A 33 2.87 -4.34 -4.67
C GLU A 33 3.93 -3.32 -4.30
N LEU A 34 4.16 -2.31 -5.15
CA LEU A 34 4.98 -1.16 -4.77
C LEU A 34 4.25 -0.32 -3.73
N HIS A 35 4.83 -0.17 -2.56
CA HIS A 35 4.32 0.73 -1.53
C HIS A 35 4.76 2.18 -1.82
N ALA A 36 3.93 2.90 -2.58
CA ALA A 36 4.14 4.31 -2.93
C ALA A 36 3.18 5.23 -2.13
N ALA A 37 3.07 4.96 -0.83
CA ALA A 37 2.07 5.54 0.05
C ALA A 37 2.65 5.85 1.44
N SER A 38 1.87 6.49 2.31
CA SER A 38 2.13 6.66 3.75
C SER A 38 3.45 7.37 4.09
N GLY A 39 3.94 8.23 3.20
CA GLY A 39 5.16 9.03 3.42
C GLY A 39 6.48 8.26 3.29
N TYR A 40 6.46 7.06 2.68
CA TYR A 40 7.67 6.31 2.40
C TYR A 40 8.35 6.77 1.09
N LEU A 41 9.52 6.22 0.80
CA LEU A 41 10.44 6.74 -0.19
C LEU A 41 9.81 7.07 -1.56
N PRO A 42 8.96 6.23 -2.18
CA PRO A 42 8.36 6.59 -3.46
C PRO A 42 7.41 7.80 -3.36
N GLU A 43 6.63 7.93 -2.27
CA GLU A 43 5.78 9.10 -2.06
C GLU A 43 6.60 10.35 -1.71
N GLN A 44 7.75 10.21 -1.03
CA GLN A 44 8.66 11.33 -0.77
C GLN A 44 9.24 11.92 -2.05
N PHE A 45 9.50 11.08 -3.08
CA PHE A 45 9.87 11.57 -4.41
C PHE A 45 8.72 12.27 -5.11
N LEU A 46 7.49 11.78 -4.96
CA LEU A 46 6.31 12.29 -5.63
C LEU A 46 5.85 13.65 -5.10
N SER A 47 5.89 13.84 -3.78
CA SER A 47 5.29 14.99 -3.10
C SER A 47 6.21 16.21 -3.11
N SER A 48 5.67 17.37 -3.50
CA SER A 48 6.44 18.61 -3.62
C SER A 48 6.97 19.16 -2.28
N GLY A 49 6.30 18.83 -1.16
CA GLY A 49 6.73 19.27 0.18
C GLY A 49 7.97 18.53 0.68
N THR A 50 8.19 17.28 0.25
CA THR A 50 9.36 16.48 0.61
C THR A 50 10.44 16.50 -0.45
N ASN A 51 10.06 16.55 -1.73
CA ASN A 51 10.99 16.55 -2.84
C ASN A 51 11.41 17.98 -3.22
N GLN A 52 12.55 18.41 -2.68
CA GLN A 52 13.17 19.71 -2.95
C GLN A 52 14.27 19.64 -4.03
N ARG A 53 14.31 18.55 -4.81
CA ARG A 53 15.33 18.33 -5.84
C ARG A 53 15.18 19.29 -7.00
N THR A 54 16.30 19.67 -7.61
CA THR A 54 16.38 20.53 -8.78
C THR A 54 16.85 19.78 -10.03
N ASP A 55 17.10 18.47 -9.91
CA ASP A 55 17.47 17.59 -11.03
C ASP A 55 16.22 16.98 -11.70
N ARG A 56 16.45 16.00 -12.60
CA ARG A 56 15.38 15.33 -13.37
C ARG A 56 14.35 14.56 -12.52
N TYR A 57 14.53 14.47 -11.22
CA TYR A 57 13.60 13.82 -10.27
C TYR A 57 12.82 14.83 -9.42
N GLY A 58 12.98 16.14 -9.63
CA GLY A 58 12.35 17.20 -8.86
C GLY A 58 11.62 18.24 -9.70
N GLY A 59 10.92 19.16 -9.04
CA GLY A 59 10.16 20.25 -9.67
C GLY A 59 8.79 19.80 -10.18
N SER A 60 8.63 19.53 -11.47
CA SER A 60 7.33 19.21 -12.07
C SER A 60 6.76 17.85 -11.61
N PRO A 61 5.43 17.66 -11.65
CA PRO A 61 4.83 16.34 -11.37
C PRO A 61 5.42 15.21 -12.20
N GLU A 62 5.80 15.48 -13.45
CA GLU A 62 6.47 14.52 -14.32
C GLU A 62 7.79 14.05 -13.74
N ASN A 63 8.64 14.98 -13.33
CA ASN A 63 9.94 14.66 -12.75
C ASN A 63 9.79 13.94 -11.41
N ARG A 64 8.88 14.40 -10.55
CA ARG A 64 8.64 13.79 -9.25
C ARG A 64 8.08 12.36 -9.35
N ALA A 65 7.26 12.07 -10.35
CA ALA A 65 6.72 10.73 -10.60
C ALA A 65 7.74 9.78 -11.25
N ARG A 66 8.84 10.28 -11.79
CA ARG A 66 9.86 9.51 -12.52
C ARG A 66 10.40 8.34 -11.70
N PHE A 67 10.74 8.56 -10.44
CA PHE A 67 11.25 7.49 -9.57
C PHE A 67 10.26 6.33 -9.45
N ILE A 68 8.98 6.61 -9.20
CA ILE A 68 7.93 5.58 -9.13
C ILE A 68 7.83 4.79 -10.44
N VAL A 69 7.87 5.47 -11.57
CA VAL A 69 7.77 4.83 -12.90
C VAL A 69 9.01 3.95 -13.17
N GLU A 70 10.21 4.42 -12.85
CA GLU A 70 11.44 3.65 -13.00
C GLU A 70 11.47 2.40 -12.11
N VAL A 71 11.05 2.52 -10.85
CA VAL A 71 10.94 1.39 -9.92
C VAL A 71 9.89 0.39 -10.43
N LEU A 72 8.71 0.83 -10.82
CA LEU A 72 7.68 -0.06 -11.38
C LEU A 72 8.16 -0.78 -12.64
N THR A 73 8.87 -0.07 -13.52
CA THR A 73 9.44 -0.70 -14.72
C THR A 73 10.41 -1.81 -14.34
N ALA A 74 11.30 -1.58 -13.37
CA ALA A 74 12.23 -2.59 -12.88
C ALA A 74 11.52 -3.80 -12.23
N MET A 75 10.42 -3.58 -11.52
CA MET A 75 9.59 -4.65 -10.93
C MET A 75 8.83 -5.44 -12.02
N ILE A 76 8.28 -4.74 -13.01
CA ILE A 76 7.57 -5.34 -14.16
C ILE A 76 8.49 -6.19 -15.01
N ASP A 77 9.72 -5.74 -15.25
CA ASP A 77 10.74 -6.52 -15.99
C ASP A 77 11.03 -7.86 -15.30
N GLU A 78 10.88 -7.95 -13.99
CA GLU A 78 11.12 -9.16 -13.20
C GLU A 78 9.87 -10.03 -13.04
N ALA A 79 8.71 -9.43 -12.74
CA ALA A 79 7.47 -10.16 -12.37
C ALA A 79 6.42 -10.23 -13.48
N GLY A 80 6.48 -9.32 -14.45
CA GLY A 80 5.37 -9.05 -15.38
C GLY A 80 4.40 -7.99 -14.84
N SER A 81 3.74 -7.29 -15.73
CA SER A 81 2.79 -6.22 -15.37
C SER A 81 1.53 -6.75 -14.70
N ASP A 82 1.09 -7.94 -15.06
CA ASP A 82 -0.05 -8.67 -14.52
C ASP A 82 0.16 -9.20 -13.09
N ARG A 83 1.39 -9.16 -12.59
CA ARG A 83 1.79 -9.57 -11.24
C ARG A 83 2.36 -8.42 -10.41
N THR A 84 2.31 -7.20 -10.93
CA THR A 84 2.82 -6.00 -10.26
C THR A 84 1.68 -5.02 -10.01
N GLY A 85 1.44 -4.68 -8.74
CA GLY A 85 0.51 -3.65 -8.30
C GLY A 85 1.21 -2.44 -7.71
N ILE A 86 0.46 -1.38 -7.44
CA ILE A 86 0.93 -0.20 -6.71
C ILE A 86 -0.11 0.28 -5.72
N LYS A 87 0.34 0.67 -4.52
CA LYS A 87 -0.47 1.38 -3.53
C LYS A 87 -0.07 2.84 -3.45
N ILE A 88 -1.06 3.72 -3.51
CA ILE A 88 -0.91 5.18 -3.32
C ILE A 88 -1.86 5.69 -2.23
N SER A 89 -1.52 6.82 -1.58
CA SER A 89 -2.30 7.42 -0.49
C SER A 89 -2.38 8.95 -0.60
N PRO A 90 -3.12 9.49 -1.57
CA PRO A 90 -3.20 10.93 -1.79
C PRO A 90 -3.63 11.68 -0.53
N GLU A 91 -2.89 12.73 -0.15
CA GLU A 91 -3.20 13.61 0.99
C GLU A 91 -3.40 12.87 2.34
N MET A 92 -2.72 11.75 2.56
CA MET A 92 -2.85 11.01 3.82
C MET A 92 -2.29 11.79 5.02
N GLY A 93 -1.32 12.69 4.80
CA GLY A 93 -0.72 13.53 5.85
C GLY A 93 0.12 12.74 6.86
N PHE A 94 0.52 11.51 6.53
CA PHE A 94 1.39 10.68 7.36
C PHE A 94 2.86 11.01 7.09
N ASN A 95 3.72 10.92 8.11
CA ASN A 95 5.15 11.26 8.03
C ASN A 95 5.42 12.69 7.49
N SER A 96 4.52 13.63 7.77
CA SER A 96 4.65 15.04 7.38
C SER A 96 4.77 15.28 5.86
N VAL A 97 4.32 14.33 5.04
CA VAL A 97 4.31 14.47 3.59
C VAL A 97 3.17 15.40 3.18
N THR A 98 3.51 16.41 2.39
CA THR A 98 2.55 17.39 1.84
C THR A 98 2.84 17.63 0.37
N ASP A 99 1.82 18.01 -0.39
CA ASP A 99 1.96 18.41 -1.80
C ASP A 99 1.20 19.71 -2.03
N ALA A 100 1.81 20.64 -2.77
CA ALA A 100 1.21 21.94 -3.06
C ALA A 100 0.05 21.87 -4.07
N ALA A 101 0.06 20.83 -4.94
CA ALA A 101 -0.95 20.61 -5.95
C ALA A 101 -1.27 19.10 -6.09
N PRO A 102 -1.82 18.47 -5.03
CA PRO A 102 -1.93 17.02 -4.98
C PRO A 102 -2.83 16.45 -6.09
N GLN A 103 -3.90 17.14 -6.46
CA GLN A 103 -4.78 16.68 -7.54
C GLN A 103 -4.07 16.62 -8.90
N GLU A 104 -3.21 17.58 -9.21
CA GLU A 104 -2.40 17.59 -10.43
C GLU A 104 -1.35 16.48 -10.40
N THR A 105 -0.62 16.36 -9.28
CA THR A 105 0.40 15.34 -9.05
C THR A 105 -0.17 13.94 -9.25
N TYR A 106 -1.29 13.62 -8.58
CA TYR A 106 -1.90 12.29 -8.67
C TYR A 106 -2.62 12.05 -9.99
N ARG A 107 -3.16 13.08 -10.65
CA ARG A 107 -3.70 12.96 -12.01
C ARG A 107 -2.59 12.53 -12.97
N TYR A 108 -1.45 13.21 -12.95
CA TYR A 108 -0.31 12.85 -13.77
C TYR A 108 0.17 11.41 -13.48
N LEU A 109 0.36 11.08 -12.20
CA LEU A 109 0.80 9.75 -11.81
C LEU A 109 -0.15 8.67 -12.34
N VAL A 110 -1.45 8.79 -12.11
CA VAL A 110 -2.45 7.77 -12.53
C VAL A 110 -2.47 7.62 -14.06
N GLN A 111 -2.32 8.69 -14.83
CA GLN A 111 -2.18 8.63 -16.28
C GLN A 111 -0.95 7.81 -16.69
N ARG A 112 0.19 7.99 -16.02
CA ARG A 112 1.40 7.21 -16.28
C ARG A 112 1.24 5.75 -15.90
N LEU A 113 0.63 5.47 -14.75
CA LEU A 113 0.35 4.09 -14.29
C LEU A 113 -0.55 3.32 -15.26
N SER A 114 -1.53 3.97 -15.87
CA SER A 114 -2.43 3.35 -16.85
C SER A 114 -1.69 2.76 -18.06
N MET A 115 -0.55 3.37 -18.44
CA MET A 115 0.29 2.90 -19.55
C MET A 115 1.10 1.65 -19.21
N LEU A 116 1.32 1.35 -17.92
CA LEU A 116 2.10 0.22 -17.45
C LEU A 116 1.30 -1.09 -17.38
N ARG A 117 -0.02 -1.05 -17.55
CA ARG A 117 -0.92 -2.21 -17.51
C ARG A 117 -0.78 -3.04 -16.23
N LEU A 118 -0.67 -2.37 -15.09
CA LEU A 118 -0.50 -3.01 -13.78
C LEU A 118 -1.65 -3.94 -13.44
N ALA A 119 -1.37 -4.95 -12.63
CA ALA A 119 -2.38 -5.87 -12.08
C ALA A 119 -3.52 -5.12 -11.39
N TYR A 120 -3.20 -4.06 -10.66
CA TYR A 120 -4.17 -3.18 -10.00
C TYR A 120 -3.52 -1.86 -9.54
N LEU A 121 -4.38 -0.88 -9.28
CA LEU A 121 -4.08 0.32 -8.50
C LEU A 121 -4.79 0.21 -7.14
N HIS A 122 -4.04 0.15 -6.06
CA HIS A 122 -4.55 0.20 -4.70
C HIS A 122 -4.57 1.65 -4.21
N LEU A 123 -5.76 2.18 -4.02
CA LEU A 123 -5.99 3.54 -3.53
C LEU A 123 -6.40 3.47 -2.05
N ALA A 124 -5.52 3.95 -1.18
CA ALA A 124 -5.85 4.10 0.23
C ALA A 124 -6.84 5.26 0.41
N ARG A 125 -7.92 5.03 1.17
CA ARG A 125 -8.83 6.11 1.56
C ARG A 125 -8.09 7.06 2.50
N THR A 126 -8.17 8.34 2.20
CA THR A 126 -7.55 9.41 2.98
C THR A 126 -8.61 10.30 3.62
N ARG A 127 -8.17 11.29 4.42
CA ARG A 127 -9.07 12.27 5.04
C ARG A 127 -9.38 13.45 4.10
N SER A 128 -8.83 13.46 2.88
CA SER A 128 -9.13 14.50 1.90
C SER A 128 -10.62 14.57 1.58
N ALA A 129 -11.14 15.76 1.44
CA ALA A 129 -12.50 16.00 0.93
C ALA A 129 -12.61 15.72 -0.58
N PHE A 130 -11.47 15.63 -1.29
CA PHE A 130 -11.45 15.37 -2.72
C PHE A 130 -11.57 13.87 -3.01
N ASP A 131 -12.45 13.51 -3.96
CA ASP A 131 -12.64 12.12 -4.37
C ASP A 131 -11.58 11.66 -5.38
N TYR A 132 -10.44 11.17 -4.87
CA TYR A 132 -9.38 10.60 -5.70
C TYR A 132 -9.78 9.33 -6.44
N ARG A 133 -10.82 8.65 -6.01
CA ARG A 133 -11.40 7.53 -6.74
C ARG A 133 -12.09 7.99 -8.03
N ALA A 134 -12.89 9.07 -7.94
CA ALA A 134 -13.51 9.67 -9.10
C ALA A 134 -12.47 10.24 -10.07
N LEU A 135 -11.33 10.74 -9.57
CA LEU A 135 -10.19 11.14 -10.38
C LEU A 135 -9.54 9.94 -11.08
N ALA A 136 -9.29 8.85 -10.34
CA ALA A 136 -8.52 7.72 -10.86
C ALA A 136 -9.30 6.88 -11.87
N ARG A 137 -10.62 6.68 -11.65
CA ARG A 137 -11.42 5.73 -12.45
C ARG A 137 -11.40 5.98 -13.96
N PRO A 138 -11.59 7.21 -14.47
CA PRO A 138 -11.55 7.47 -15.91
C PRO A 138 -10.14 7.40 -16.51
N LEU A 139 -9.10 7.48 -15.66
CA LEU A 139 -7.70 7.50 -16.10
C LEU A 139 -7.03 6.12 -16.04
N PHE A 140 -7.50 5.23 -15.18
CA PHE A 140 -6.92 3.90 -14.98
C PHE A 140 -7.91 2.80 -15.35
N ASN A 141 -7.62 2.06 -16.40
CA ASN A 141 -8.51 1.04 -16.96
C ASN A 141 -8.46 -0.31 -16.22
N GLY A 142 -7.46 -0.53 -15.38
CA GLY A 142 -7.28 -1.77 -14.62
C GLY A 142 -8.17 -1.86 -13.36
N PRO A 143 -8.04 -2.95 -12.59
CA PRO A 143 -8.70 -3.10 -11.30
C PRO A 143 -8.30 -2.01 -10.31
N LEU A 144 -9.29 -1.48 -9.55
CA LEU A 144 -9.05 -0.58 -8.42
C LEU A 144 -9.32 -1.33 -7.13
N LEU A 145 -8.33 -1.38 -6.24
CA LEU A 145 -8.47 -1.84 -4.87
C LEU A 145 -8.65 -0.61 -3.97
N LEU A 146 -9.65 -0.65 -3.10
CA LEU A 146 -9.93 0.44 -2.17
C LEU A 146 -9.74 -0.03 -0.74
N GLY A 147 -8.93 0.68 0.03
CA GLY A 147 -8.63 0.35 1.43
C GLY A 147 -8.74 1.55 2.37
N GLY A 148 -8.92 1.27 3.66
CA GLY A 148 -8.97 2.25 4.73
C GLY A 148 -10.39 2.65 5.16
N GLY A 149 -10.70 2.38 6.43
CA GLY A 149 -11.94 2.78 7.07
C GLY A 149 -13.22 2.17 6.48
N LEU A 150 -13.11 0.99 5.86
CA LEU A 150 -14.25 0.23 5.37
C LEU A 150 -14.82 -0.64 6.49
N ASP A 151 -16.15 -0.73 6.52
CA ASP A 151 -16.94 -1.72 7.24
C ASP A 151 -17.53 -2.75 6.26
N ARG A 152 -18.33 -3.69 6.77
CA ARG A 152 -18.99 -4.73 5.97
C ARG A 152 -19.88 -4.14 4.86
N ASP A 153 -20.71 -3.17 5.19
CA ASP A 153 -21.75 -2.66 4.29
C ASP A 153 -21.14 -1.77 3.20
N SER A 154 -20.19 -0.91 3.56
CA SER A 154 -19.42 -0.10 2.61
C SER A 154 -18.56 -0.96 1.69
N ALA A 155 -17.95 -2.02 2.21
CA ALA A 155 -17.20 -2.98 1.39
C ALA A 155 -18.13 -3.75 0.43
N ALA A 156 -19.27 -4.26 0.91
CA ALA A 156 -20.24 -4.95 0.06
C ALA A 156 -20.73 -4.07 -1.10
N SER A 157 -20.93 -2.78 -0.84
CA SER A 157 -21.32 -1.81 -1.87
C SER A 157 -20.22 -1.56 -2.92
N LEU A 158 -18.95 -1.78 -2.56
CA LEU A 158 -17.80 -1.61 -3.43
C LEU A 158 -17.51 -2.85 -4.29
N ILE A 159 -17.73 -4.05 -3.75
CA ILE A 159 -17.34 -5.33 -4.36
C ILE A 159 -18.01 -5.56 -5.72
N ALA A 160 -19.22 -5.07 -5.95
CA ALA A 160 -19.92 -5.20 -7.24
C ALA A 160 -19.11 -4.62 -8.42
N GLN A 161 -18.10 -3.80 -8.18
CA GLN A 161 -17.26 -3.15 -9.20
C GLN A 161 -15.76 -3.13 -8.88
N ARG A 162 -15.33 -3.57 -7.67
CA ARG A 162 -13.97 -3.35 -7.14
C ARG A 162 -13.63 -4.35 -6.03
N ALA A 163 -12.37 -4.36 -5.59
CA ALA A 163 -11.97 -5.09 -4.40
C ALA A 163 -11.85 -4.15 -3.20
N ALA A 164 -12.26 -4.62 -2.02
CA ALA A 164 -12.08 -3.96 -0.74
C ALA A 164 -10.85 -4.53 -0.03
N VAL A 165 -10.03 -3.66 0.56
CA VAL A 165 -8.83 -4.04 1.29
C VAL A 165 -8.99 -3.68 2.76
N PHE A 166 -8.76 -4.67 3.63
CA PHE A 166 -8.81 -4.52 5.07
C PHE A 166 -7.41 -4.75 5.67
N GLY A 167 -6.93 -3.80 6.46
CA GLY A 167 -5.69 -3.92 7.22
C GLY A 167 -5.98 -4.20 8.69
N SER A 168 -6.10 -3.15 9.50
CA SER A 168 -6.27 -3.25 10.96
C SER A 168 -7.47 -4.08 11.39
N LEU A 169 -8.57 -4.05 10.63
CA LEU A 169 -9.75 -4.85 10.94
C LEU A 169 -9.47 -6.35 10.72
N TYR A 170 -8.71 -6.70 9.68
CA TYR A 170 -8.31 -8.09 9.44
C TYR A 170 -7.27 -8.58 10.46
N LEU A 171 -6.40 -7.67 10.93
CA LEU A 171 -5.45 -7.98 12.00
C LEU A 171 -6.19 -8.41 13.28
N ALA A 172 -7.21 -7.64 13.68
CA ALA A 172 -7.98 -7.92 14.90
C ALA A 172 -9.00 -9.07 14.75
N ASN A 173 -9.27 -9.50 13.54
CA ASN A 173 -10.23 -10.57 13.24
C ASN A 173 -9.61 -11.51 12.19
N PRO A 174 -8.81 -12.51 12.59
CA PRO A 174 -8.17 -13.42 11.63
C PRO A 174 -9.17 -14.16 10.72
N ASP A 175 -10.41 -14.30 11.18
CA ASP A 175 -11.55 -14.90 10.50
C ASP A 175 -12.56 -13.87 9.97
N LEU A 176 -12.11 -12.67 9.61
CA LEU A 176 -12.94 -11.53 9.24
C LEU A 176 -14.04 -11.88 8.21
N LEU A 177 -13.70 -12.65 7.18
CA LEU A 177 -14.67 -13.03 6.14
C LEU A 177 -15.79 -13.93 6.71
N GLN A 178 -15.47 -14.84 7.63
CA GLN A 178 -16.46 -15.70 8.29
C GLN A 178 -17.37 -14.85 9.18
N ARG A 179 -16.80 -13.90 9.93
CA ARG A 179 -17.58 -12.96 10.76
C ARG A 179 -18.50 -12.09 9.91
N PHE A 180 -18.03 -11.60 8.77
CA PHE A 180 -18.88 -10.87 7.84
C PHE A 180 -20.03 -11.71 7.29
N ALA A 181 -19.75 -12.95 6.89
CA ALA A 181 -20.77 -13.86 6.37
C ALA A 181 -21.84 -14.20 7.44
N ALA A 182 -21.43 -14.42 8.68
CA ALA A 182 -22.30 -14.77 9.79
C ALA A 182 -22.99 -13.56 10.44
N GLY A 183 -22.62 -12.32 10.10
CA GLY A 183 -23.07 -11.13 10.82
C GLY A 183 -22.58 -11.09 12.27
N ALA A 184 -21.45 -11.73 12.56
CA ALA A 184 -20.88 -11.85 13.90
C ALA A 184 -20.20 -10.55 14.35
N PRO A 185 -20.09 -10.30 15.68
CA PRO A 185 -19.39 -9.15 16.21
C PRO A 185 -17.91 -9.15 15.81
N LEU A 186 -17.34 -7.96 15.67
CA LEU A 186 -15.93 -7.75 15.32
C LEU A 186 -15.15 -7.26 16.54
N ASP A 187 -13.93 -7.77 16.69
CA ASP A 187 -12.99 -7.26 17.66
C ASP A 187 -12.36 -5.96 17.15
N ALA A 188 -12.19 -4.99 18.05
CA ALA A 188 -11.51 -3.74 17.75
C ALA A 188 -9.97 -3.96 17.79
N PRO A 189 -9.21 -3.42 16.82
CA PRO A 189 -7.77 -3.48 16.87
C PRO A 189 -7.21 -2.62 18.01
N ASP A 190 -6.30 -3.19 18.81
CA ASP A 190 -5.56 -2.47 19.84
C ASP A 190 -4.46 -1.63 19.18
N ARG A 191 -4.70 -0.32 19.08
CA ARG A 191 -3.79 0.61 18.41
C ARG A 191 -2.47 0.83 19.15
N GLU A 192 -2.42 0.55 20.46
CA GLU A 192 -1.21 0.67 21.26
C GLU A 192 -0.18 -0.41 20.91
N THR A 193 -0.63 -1.52 20.34
CA THR A 193 0.24 -2.60 19.88
C THR A 193 0.72 -2.43 18.43
N PHE A 194 0.23 -1.42 17.71
CA PHE A 194 0.66 -1.18 16.33
C PHE A 194 2.15 -0.77 16.31
N TYR A 195 2.92 -1.47 15.49
CA TYR A 195 4.37 -1.30 15.35
C TYR A 195 5.17 -1.57 16.63
N SER A 196 4.58 -2.32 17.60
CA SER A 196 5.30 -2.79 18.77
C SER A 196 6.09 -4.06 18.44
N ASP A 197 7.11 -4.34 19.26
CA ASP A 197 7.83 -5.61 19.19
C ASP A 197 7.02 -6.78 19.78
N GLY A 198 7.24 -7.97 19.22
CA GLY A 198 6.68 -9.20 19.74
C GLY A 198 5.31 -9.59 19.16
N PRO A 199 4.70 -10.66 19.68
CA PRO A 199 3.50 -11.26 19.10
C PRO A 199 2.19 -10.54 19.50
N ARG A 200 2.22 -9.76 20.60
CA ARG A 200 1.02 -9.09 21.12
C ARG A 200 0.45 -8.11 20.08
N GLY A 201 -0.86 -8.25 19.82
CA GLY A 201 -1.56 -7.43 18.85
C GLY A 201 -1.36 -7.86 17.38
N TYR A 202 -0.61 -8.97 17.17
CA TYR A 202 -0.37 -9.52 15.83
C TYR A 202 -0.89 -10.95 15.66
N VAL A 203 -0.71 -11.80 16.67
CA VAL A 203 -1.05 -13.22 16.57
C VAL A 203 -1.92 -13.71 17.73
N ASP A 204 -2.41 -12.83 18.56
CA ASP A 204 -3.15 -13.12 19.79
C ASP A 204 -4.62 -12.66 19.75
N TYR A 205 -5.15 -12.32 18.56
CA TYR A 205 -6.57 -12.08 18.38
C TYR A 205 -7.34 -13.40 18.19
N PRO A 206 -8.48 -13.59 18.88
CA PRO A 206 -9.24 -14.83 18.81
C PRO A 206 -10.02 -14.95 17.50
N VAL A 207 -10.18 -16.19 17.01
CA VAL A 207 -11.21 -16.48 16.01
C VAL A 207 -12.58 -16.64 16.68
N LEU A 208 -13.66 -16.56 15.92
CA LEU A 208 -15.02 -16.70 16.42
C LEU A 208 -15.22 -18.01 17.19
N GLY A 209 -15.74 -17.91 18.40
CA GLY A 209 -15.96 -19.07 19.28
C GLY A 209 -14.74 -19.55 20.05
N GLN A 210 -13.57 -18.91 19.90
CA GLN A 210 -12.41 -19.16 20.75
C GLN A 210 -12.24 -18.05 21.79
N THR A 211 -12.00 -18.43 23.03
CA THR A 211 -11.49 -17.54 24.06
C THR A 211 -10.01 -17.84 24.19
N LEU A 212 -9.14 -16.92 23.78
CA LEU A 212 -7.71 -17.10 24.02
C LEU A 212 -7.42 -16.80 25.49
N GLU A 213 -6.95 -17.81 26.21
CA GLU A 213 -6.33 -17.57 27.52
C GLU A 213 -5.02 -16.81 27.29
N VAL A 214 -4.93 -15.62 27.86
CA VAL A 214 -3.74 -14.78 27.80
C VAL A 214 -2.58 -15.55 28.44
N GLY A 215 -1.68 -16.08 27.61
CA GLY A 215 -0.46 -16.77 28.08
C GLY A 215 -0.05 -18.04 27.33
N GLN A 216 -0.81 -18.55 26.36
CA GLN A 216 -0.54 -19.85 25.72
C GLN A 216 -0.16 -19.83 24.24
N VAL A 217 0.29 -18.74 23.68
CA VAL A 217 0.88 -18.79 22.33
C VAL A 217 2.38 -19.04 22.46
N ASP A 218 2.79 -20.31 22.45
CA ASP A 218 4.21 -20.67 22.30
C ASP A 218 4.66 -20.46 20.85
N TRP A 219 5.03 -19.25 20.53
CA TRP A 219 5.53 -18.85 19.21
C TRP A 219 6.91 -19.47 18.86
N ARG A 220 7.60 -20.08 19.84
CA ARG A 220 8.91 -20.73 19.63
C ARG A 220 8.81 -22.07 18.89
N GLY A 221 7.61 -22.65 18.80
CA GLY A 221 7.35 -23.90 18.08
C GLY A 221 7.19 -23.76 16.57
N ALA A 222 6.82 -22.60 16.05
CA ALA A 222 6.54 -22.39 14.62
C ALA A 222 7.80 -22.19 13.73
N ALA A 223 8.98 -22.07 14.32
CA ALA A 223 10.25 -21.89 13.61
C ALA A 223 11.00 -23.20 13.28
N ARG A 224 10.39 -24.36 13.50
CA ARG A 224 10.98 -25.69 13.23
C ARG A 224 9.95 -26.64 12.62
N ALA A 225 9.52 -26.37 11.41
CA ALA A 225 8.89 -27.35 10.53
C ALA A 225 9.28 -27.03 9.09
#